data_268f77b22f5b24d92c260ac60f52c0ac
#
_entry.id   268f77b22f5b24d92c260ac60f52c0ac
#
_cell.length_a   1.000
_cell.length_b   1.000
_cell.length_c   1.000
_cell.angle_alpha   90.00
_cell.angle_beta   90.00
_cell.angle_gamma   90.00
#
_symmetry.space_group_name_H-M   'P 1'
#
loop_
_entity.id
_entity.type
_entity.pdbx_description
1 polymer ?
#
loop_
_entity_poly.entity_id
_entity_poly.type
_entity_poly.pdbx_seq_one_letter_code
_entity_poly.pdbx_strand_id
1 'polypeptide(L)'
;KNEKYEVTGYTVALETDGVVPKDLVSAREVAAELDLDLKVITIKQEDIPSYLEKIVPLIEDSNVVKVGVALTFYLACEEAKKDGCKVLFSGLGSEEIFAGYDRHKKSSNINQECVSGLLKMYERDLYRDDVLTMANNLELRLPFLDKELVSYALKIPEQYKIVDEKTKMVLREIALSEGIPEVFALRKKVAAQYGSRIDNALGKLSKKNGLTKSAYLRQFYPQHNLKLGVLFSSGKDSTYAAYIMQQQNYSLSCLITLKSANKDSYMFHTPAIELASYQAEAMGLPIIFQDTEGKKEKELDDLIIALKKAKEEFQIEGVVTGAIFSTYQRNRIEKICDDLGLKIFSPLWHKPQEKEMEELLQLGFKFIFTAIAGDGLNKSFLGKEIDNDDLVKLKKINAKNGLHVGGEGGEMESFVTDCPLFKKKLVIEDFEKVMENSFTGRLKIKKISLVEK
;
A
#
# COMPACT_ATOMS: atom_id res chain seq x y z
N LYS A 1 -13.95 -17.71 28.27
CA LYS A 1 -15.23 -18.03 28.92
C LYS A 1 -15.24 -19.45 29.52
N ASN A 2 -14.64 -20.42 28.83
CA ASN A 2 -14.54 -21.79 29.32
C ASN A 2 -13.54 -21.97 30.48
N GLU A 3 -12.62 -21.04 30.68
CA GLU A 3 -11.50 -21.11 31.62
C GLU A 3 -11.72 -20.28 32.91
N LYS A 4 -12.94 -19.77 33.15
CA LYS A 4 -13.30 -18.95 34.32
C LYS A 4 -12.55 -17.61 34.46
N TYR A 5 -12.05 -17.05 33.37
CA TYR A 5 -11.49 -15.70 33.35
C TYR A 5 -12.59 -14.67 33.12
N GLU A 6 -12.50 -13.56 33.83
CA GLU A 6 -13.29 -12.37 33.53
C GLU A 6 -12.67 -11.68 32.31
N VAL A 7 -13.47 -11.51 31.24
CA VAL A 7 -13.03 -10.90 29.99
C VAL A 7 -13.98 -9.77 29.65
N THR A 8 -13.45 -8.58 29.53
CA THR A 8 -14.20 -7.39 29.08
C THR A 8 -13.81 -7.04 27.65
N GLY A 9 -14.79 -6.86 26.79
CA GLY A 9 -14.59 -6.36 25.43
C GLY A 9 -14.55 -4.83 25.40
N TYR A 10 -13.67 -4.24 24.59
CA TYR A 10 -13.58 -2.80 24.39
C TYR A 10 -13.86 -2.46 22.93
N THR A 11 -14.78 -1.54 22.67
CA THR A 11 -15.08 -1.04 21.34
C THR A 11 -15.10 0.48 21.33
N VAL A 12 -14.58 1.08 20.26
CA VAL A 12 -14.50 2.53 20.11
C VAL A 12 -15.41 2.99 18.98
N ALA A 13 -16.14 4.07 19.23
CA ALA A 13 -17.07 4.66 18.30
C ALA A 13 -16.94 6.19 18.28
N LEU A 14 -16.94 6.79 17.09
CA LEU A 14 -17.06 8.23 16.96
C LEU A 14 -18.52 8.64 17.25
N GLU A 15 -18.72 9.57 18.18
CA GLU A 15 -20.02 10.21 18.40
C GLU A 15 -20.33 11.11 17.20
N THR A 16 -21.42 10.81 16.50
CA THR A 16 -21.87 11.56 15.33
C THR A 16 -23.38 11.68 15.33
N ASP A 17 -23.90 12.84 14.95
CA ASP A 17 -25.33 13.10 14.88
C ASP A 17 -26.05 12.08 13.96
N GLY A 18 -26.83 11.21 14.57
CA GLY A 18 -27.77 10.32 13.89
C GLY A 18 -27.20 9.10 13.17
N VAL A 19 -25.87 8.83 13.23
CA VAL A 19 -25.29 7.65 12.58
C VAL A 19 -24.47 6.80 13.54
N VAL A 20 -24.94 5.58 13.80
CA VAL A 20 -24.25 4.60 14.64
C VAL A 20 -23.12 3.93 13.81
N PRO A 21 -21.86 3.90 14.31
CA PRO A 21 -20.78 3.18 13.66
C PRO A 21 -21.06 1.68 13.51
N LYS A 22 -20.73 1.11 12.36
CA LYS A 22 -20.99 -0.31 12.07
C LYS A 22 -20.31 -1.26 13.05
N ASP A 23 -19.10 -0.92 13.49
CA ASP A 23 -18.36 -1.75 14.45
C ASP A 23 -19.06 -1.75 15.82
N LEU A 24 -19.65 -0.63 16.22
CA LEU A 24 -20.41 -0.56 17.47
C LEU A 24 -21.65 -1.47 17.44
N VAL A 25 -22.41 -1.45 16.33
CA VAL A 25 -23.57 -2.35 16.16
C VAL A 25 -23.14 -3.80 16.30
N SER A 26 -22.12 -4.20 15.51
CA SER A 26 -21.62 -5.57 15.54
C SER A 26 -21.02 -5.98 16.88
N ALA A 27 -20.31 -5.08 17.57
CA ALA A 27 -19.75 -5.37 18.89
C ALA A 27 -20.86 -5.64 19.92
N ARG A 28 -21.92 -4.85 19.90
CA ARG A 28 -23.09 -5.05 20.79
C ARG A 28 -23.81 -6.37 20.52
N GLU A 29 -24.02 -6.70 19.24
CA GLU A 29 -24.67 -7.96 18.84
C GLU A 29 -23.83 -9.17 19.28
N VAL A 30 -22.53 -9.16 19.03
CA VAL A 30 -21.61 -10.23 19.44
C VAL A 30 -21.52 -10.35 20.96
N ALA A 31 -21.43 -9.21 21.67
CA ALA A 31 -21.36 -9.22 23.13
C ALA A 31 -22.63 -9.78 23.76
N ALA A 32 -23.80 -9.43 23.24
CA ALA A 32 -25.07 -9.97 23.71
C ALA A 32 -25.19 -11.48 23.46
N GLU A 33 -24.80 -11.95 22.26
CA GLU A 33 -24.87 -13.38 21.92
C GLU A 33 -23.90 -14.23 22.75
N LEU A 34 -22.69 -13.70 22.99
CA LEU A 34 -21.67 -14.43 23.74
C LEU A 34 -21.68 -14.15 25.24
N ASP A 35 -22.65 -13.36 25.72
CA ASP A 35 -22.76 -12.93 27.13
C ASP A 35 -21.38 -12.36 27.61
N LEU A 36 -20.82 -11.41 26.86
CA LEU A 36 -19.57 -10.74 27.17
C LEU A 36 -19.87 -9.35 27.76
N ASP A 37 -19.13 -8.99 28.81
CA ASP A 37 -19.07 -7.59 29.25
C ASP A 37 -18.47 -6.74 28.14
N LEU A 38 -19.17 -5.69 27.72
CA LEU A 38 -18.73 -4.79 26.63
C LEU A 38 -18.73 -3.35 27.09
N LYS A 39 -17.55 -2.75 27.07
CA LYS A 39 -17.39 -1.32 27.25
C LYS A 39 -17.33 -0.59 25.92
N VAL A 40 -18.17 0.41 25.79
CA VAL A 40 -18.25 1.27 24.59
C VAL A 40 -17.60 2.60 24.92
N ILE A 41 -16.51 2.91 24.22
CA ILE A 41 -15.80 4.19 24.32
C ILE A 41 -16.31 5.09 23.19
N THR A 42 -16.93 6.21 23.54
CA THR A 42 -17.34 7.23 22.59
C THR A 42 -16.35 8.40 22.61
N ILE A 43 -15.96 8.86 21.43
CA ILE A 43 -15.11 10.05 21.27
C ILE A 43 -15.85 11.06 20.39
N LYS A 44 -15.76 12.34 20.77
CA LYS A 44 -16.23 13.46 19.95
C LYS A 44 -15.15 13.91 18.98
N GLN A 45 -15.58 14.45 17.84
CA GLN A 45 -14.64 14.95 16.83
C GLN A 45 -13.72 16.05 17.36
N GLU A 46 -14.22 16.87 18.29
CA GLU A 46 -13.50 17.99 18.92
C GLU A 46 -12.36 17.54 19.83
N ASP A 47 -12.43 16.31 20.39
CA ASP A 47 -11.41 15.77 21.29
C ASP A 47 -10.24 15.12 20.54
N ILE A 48 -10.44 14.78 19.27
CA ILE A 48 -9.43 14.08 18.47
C ILE A 48 -8.08 14.80 18.41
N PRO A 49 -8.00 16.14 18.22
CA PRO A 49 -6.71 16.84 18.16
C PRO A 49 -5.84 16.60 19.39
N SER A 50 -6.42 16.63 20.59
CA SER A 50 -5.67 16.40 21.84
C SER A 50 -5.09 14.99 21.95
N TYR A 51 -5.78 14.00 21.37
CA TYR A 51 -5.25 12.64 21.27
C TYR A 51 -4.17 12.53 20.19
N LEU A 52 -4.28 13.23 19.07
CA LEU A 52 -3.25 13.24 18.03
C LEU A 52 -1.93 13.82 18.55
N GLU A 53 -1.98 14.86 19.39
CA GLU A 53 -0.79 15.43 20.06
C GLU A 53 -0.03 14.40 20.91
N LYS A 54 -0.72 13.43 21.48
CA LYS A 54 -0.13 12.34 22.27
C LYS A 54 0.30 11.16 21.41
N ILE A 55 -0.59 10.70 20.54
CA ILE A 55 -0.45 9.41 19.84
C ILE A 55 0.55 9.49 18.70
N VAL A 56 0.51 10.59 17.91
CA VAL A 56 1.34 10.68 16.70
C VAL A 56 2.84 10.71 17.04
N PRO A 57 3.31 11.51 18.03
CA PRO A 57 4.69 11.40 18.49
C PRO A 57 5.02 10.06 19.15
N LEU A 58 4.07 9.45 19.88
CA LEU A 58 4.29 8.18 20.57
C LEU A 58 4.57 7.03 19.61
N ILE A 59 3.84 6.96 18.51
CA ILE A 59 4.07 5.94 17.46
C ILE A 59 5.18 6.33 16.47
N GLU A 60 5.76 7.53 16.63
CA GLU A 60 6.83 8.08 15.78
C GLU A 60 6.49 8.03 14.28
N ASP A 61 5.20 8.18 13.96
CA ASP A 61 4.72 8.03 12.58
C ASP A 61 3.46 8.88 12.34
N SER A 62 3.44 9.64 11.27
CA SER A 62 2.29 10.44 10.83
C SER A 62 1.52 9.81 9.65
N ASN A 63 1.77 8.53 9.35
CA ASN A 63 1.04 7.80 8.32
C ASN A 63 -0.46 7.75 8.63
N VAL A 64 -1.29 8.15 7.65
CA VAL A 64 -2.75 8.31 7.83
C VAL A 64 -3.42 7.01 8.31
N VAL A 65 -3.02 5.86 7.76
CA VAL A 65 -3.59 4.56 8.12
C VAL A 65 -3.15 4.15 9.52
N LYS A 66 -1.85 4.27 9.81
CA LYS A 66 -1.30 3.91 11.13
C LYS A 66 -1.91 4.76 12.24
N VAL A 67 -2.02 6.08 12.04
CA VAL A 67 -2.62 7.00 13.02
C VAL A 67 -4.10 6.70 13.24
N GLY A 68 -4.86 6.42 12.17
CA GLY A 68 -6.28 6.08 12.30
C GLY A 68 -6.52 4.82 13.13
N VAL A 69 -5.70 3.78 12.94
CA VAL A 69 -5.75 2.56 13.78
C VAL A 69 -5.25 2.85 15.20
N ALA A 70 -4.14 3.60 15.32
CA ALA A 70 -3.55 3.95 16.61
C ALA A 70 -4.54 4.68 17.53
N LEU A 71 -5.28 5.65 16.99
CA LEU A 71 -6.28 6.39 17.78
C LEU A 71 -7.38 5.48 18.31
N THR A 72 -7.91 4.58 17.46
CA THR A 72 -8.91 3.59 17.88
C THR A 72 -8.35 2.68 18.98
N PHE A 73 -7.14 2.18 18.80
CA PHE A 73 -6.52 1.25 19.73
C PHE A 73 -6.12 1.91 21.06
N TYR A 74 -5.56 3.14 21.01
CA TYR A 74 -5.17 3.90 22.18
C TYR A 74 -6.36 4.18 23.11
N LEU A 75 -7.50 4.58 22.57
CA LEU A 75 -8.71 4.84 23.35
C LEU A 75 -9.19 3.59 24.09
N ALA A 76 -9.11 2.43 23.46
CA ALA A 76 -9.43 1.15 24.10
C ALA A 76 -8.41 0.84 25.22
N CYS A 77 -7.12 1.07 25.00
CA CYS A 77 -6.06 0.89 26.00
C CYS A 77 -6.24 1.82 27.21
N GLU A 78 -6.56 3.09 26.97
CA GLU A 78 -6.77 4.07 28.03
C GLU A 78 -7.94 3.67 28.93
N GLU A 79 -9.03 3.16 28.36
CA GLU A 79 -10.18 2.70 29.14
C GLU A 79 -9.89 1.40 29.88
N ALA A 80 -9.23 0.43 29.24
CA ALA A 80 -8.80 -0.80 29.89
C ALA A 80 -7.88 -0.54 31.10
N LYS A 81 -6.98 0.46 30.97
CA LYS A 81 -6.15 0.93 32.09
C LYS A 81 -6.99 1.48 33.24
N LYS A 82 -8.01 2.30 32.97
CA LYS A 82 -8.93 2.85 34.00
C LYS A 82 -9.67 1.73 34.73
N ASP A 83 -10.00 0.65 34.02
CA ASP A 83 -10.62 -0.53 34.62
C ASP A 83 -9.66 -1.43 35.41
N GLY A 84 -8.39 -1.07 35.46
CA GLY A 84 -7.37 -1.83 36.19
C GLY A 84 -6.85 -3.06 35.44
N CYS A 85 -7.19 -3.23 34.16
CA CYS A 85 -6.65 -4.29 33.33
C CYS A 85 -5.12 -4.24 33.31
N LYS A 86 -4.49 -5.40 33.20
CA LYS A 86 -3.02 -5.54 33.06
C LYS A 86 -2.63 -6.16 31.72
N VAL A 87 -3.52 -6.91 31.12
CA VAL A 87 -3.29 -7.65 29.88
C VAL A 87 -4.38 -7.30 28.89
N LEU A 88 -3.99 -7.02 27.64
CA LEU A 88 -4.88 -6.80 26.51
C LEU A 88 -4.62 -7.85 25.44
N PHE A 89 -5.68 -8.51 24.99
CA PHE A 89 -5.61 -9.46 23.88
C PHE A 89 -6.00 -8.75 22.57
N SER A 90 -5.23 -8.99 21.51
CA SER A 90 -5.55 -8.52 20.16
C SER A 90 -5.54 -9.66 19.16
N GLY A 91 -6.43 -9.56 18.16
CA GLY A 91 -6.50 -10.49 17.03
C GLY A 91 -5.44 -10.27 15.95
N LEU A 92 -4.45 -9.41 16.20
CA LEU A 92 -3.37 -9.11 15.27
C LEU A 92 -2.58 -10.39 14.92
N GLY A 93 -2.19 -10.54 13.65
CA GLY A 93 -1.52 -11.73 13.12
C GLY A 93 -2.45 -12.69 12.39
N SER A 94 -3.75 -12.70 12.70
CA SER A 94 -4.70 -13.61 12.05
C SER A 94 -4.81 -13.40 10.54
N GLU A 95 -4.68 -12.18 10.08
CA GLU A 95 -4.69 -11.84 8.66
C GLU A 95 -3.47 -12.39 7.91
N GLU A 96 -2.32 -12.33 8.56
CA GLU A 96 -1.04 -12.76 8.01
C GLU A 96 -0.99 -14.27 7.86
N ILE A 97 -1.37 -15.02 8.89
CA ILE A 97 -1.20 -16.49 8.88
C ILE A 97 -2.37 -17.25 8.24
N PHE A 98 -3.58 -16.65 8.19
CA PHE A 98 -4.78 -17.26 7.61
C PHE A 98 -5.30 -16.54 6.37
N ALA A 99 -4.45 -15.78 5.68
CA ALA A 99 -4.76 -15.13 4.41
C ALA A 99 -5.97 -14.17 4.46
N GLY A 100 -5.96 -13.20 5.40
CA GLY A 100 -7.10 -12.31 5.64
C GLY A 100 -7.23 -11.10 4.72
N TYR A 101 -6.23 -10.77 3.90
CA TYR A 101 -6.22 -9.59 3.03
C TYR A 101 -6.62 -9.90 1.59
N ASP A 102 -7.14 -8.90 0.88
CA ASP A 102 -7.51 -9.05 -0.54
C ASP A 102 -6.32 -9.41 -1.45
N ARG A 103 -5.10 -9.01 -1.10
CA ARG A 103 -3.88 -9.41 -1.82
C ARG A 103 -3.66 -10.93 -1.83
N HIS A 104 -4.06 -11.63 -0.78
CA HIS A 104 -3.93 -13.09 -0.72
C HIS A 104 -4.80 -13.79 -1.76
N LYS A 105 -6.00 -13.25 -2.07
CA LYS A 105 -6.91 -13.81 -3.08
C LYS A 105 -6.32 -13.80 -4.49
N LYS A 106 -5.39 -12.87 -4.74
CA LYS A 106 -4.78 -12.65 -6.05
C LYS A 106 -3.38 -13.25 -6.17
N SER A 107 -2.86 -13.80 -5.07
CA SER A 107 -1.52 -14.41 -5.04
C SER A 107 -1.55 -15.79 -5.67
N SER A 108 -0.55 -16.09 -6.49
CA SER A 108 -0.28 -17.44 -7.01
C SER A 108 0.29 -18.38 -5.95
N ASN A 109 0.72 -17.87 -4.80
CA ASN A 109 1.22 -18.63 -3.66
C ASN A 109 0.81 -17.90 -2.37
N ILE A 110 -0.33 -18.31 -1.83
CA ILE A 110 -0.95 -17.68 -0.66
C ILE A 110 -0.06 -17.80 0.58
N ASN A 111 0.59 -18.96 0.77
CA ASN A 111 1.44 -19.17 1.95
C ASN A 111 2.69 -18.30 1.91
N GLN A 112 3.29 -18.11 0.74
CA GLN A 112 4.42 -17.19 0.60
C GLN A 112 4.00 -15.74 0.86
N GLU A 113 2.82 -15.33 0.40
CA GLU A 113 2.26 -14.00 0.69
C GLU A 113 1.97 -13.81 2.19
N CYS A 114 1.56 -14.86 2.89
CA CYS A 114 1.43 -14.88 4.35
C CYS A 114 2.78 -14.64 5.04
N VAL A 115 3.85 -15.33 4.61
CA VAL A 115 5.21 -15.14 5.14
C VAL A 115 5.69 -13.71 4.91
N SER A 116 5.52 -13.18 3.69
CA SER A 116 5.86 -11.78 3.38
C SER A 116 5.10 -10.79 4.28
N GLY A 117 3.84 -11.07 4.59
CA GLY A 117 3.04 -10.27 5.53
C GLY A 117 3.61 -10.28 6.95
N LEU A 118 4.02 -11.45 7.45
CA LEU A 118 4.63 -11.61 8.78
C LEU A 118 5.96 -10.85 8.90
N LEU A 119 6.83 -10.93 7.90
CA LEU A 119 8.13 -10.24 7.89
C LEU A 119 7.99 -8.71 7.97
N LYS A 120 6.92 -8.16 7.42
CA LYS A 120 6.64 -6.71 7.42
C LYS A 120 5.80 -6.23 8.60
N MET A 121 5.36 -7.14 9.44
CA MET A 121 4.36 -6.85 10.47
C MET A 121 4.89 -5.94 11.57
N TYR A 122 6.18 -6.05 11.92
CA TYR A 122 6.80 -5.18 12.93
C TYR A 122 6.62 -3.70 12.59
N GLU A 123 7.03 -3.32 11.39
CA GLU A 123 6.97 -1.93 10.92
C GLU A 123 5.55 -1.41 10.72
N ARG A 124 4.66 -2.31 10.32
CA ARG A 124 3.31 -1.92 9.95
C ARG A 124 2.40 -1.81 11.16
N ASP A 125 2.49 -2.76 12.08
CA ASP A 125 1.48 -2.95 13.11
C ASP A 125 2.06 -3.16 14.52
N LEU A 126 3.07 -4.04 14.69
CA LEU A 126 3.52 -4.49 16.02
C LEU A 126 4.13 -3.36 16.84
N TYR A 127 5.05 -2.58 16.27
CA TYR A 127 5.66 -1.44 16.96
C TYR A 127 4.61 -0.44 17.44
N ARG A 128 3.66 -0.09 16.57
CA ARG A 128 2.57 0.81 16.92
C ARG A 128 1.75 0.30 18.10
N ASP A 129 1.30 -0.96 18.04
CA ASP A 129 0.41 -1.50 19.06
C ASP A 129 1.15 -1.72 20.39
N ASP A 130 2.44 -2.09 20.34
CA ASP A 130 3.28 -2.25 21.52
C ASP A 130 3.48 -0.92 22.25
N VAL A 131 3.91 0.14 21.58
CA VAL A 131 4.15 1.45 22.24
C VAL A 131 2.85 2.04 22.82
N LEU A 132 1.70 1.80 22.17
CA LEU A 132 0.40 2.26 22.67
C LEU A 132 -0.04 1.52 23.94
N THR A 133 0.16 0.21 24.00
CA THR A 133 -0.15 -0.57 25.20
C THR A 133 0.82 -0.26 26.33
N MET A 134 2.13 -0.17 26.04
CA MET A 134 3.14 0.20 27.04
C MET A 134 2.90 1.58 27.64
N ALA A 135 2.51 2.58 26.86
CA ALA A 135 2.14 3.92 27.35
C ALA A 135 0.95 3.88 28.34
N ASN A 136 0.14 2.85 28.28
CA ASN A 136 -0.99 2.61 29.17
C ASN A 136 -0.68 1.58 30.27
N ASN A 137 0.55 1.10 30.40
CA ASN A 137 0.97 0.05 31.35
C ASN A 137 0.17 -1.26 31.18
N LEU A 138 -0.14 -1.63 29.93
CA LEU A 138 -0.81 -2.85 29.55
C LEU A 138 0.18 -3.79 28.86
N GLU A 139 0.09 -5.09 29.13
CA GLU A 139 0.80 -6.10 28.40
C GLU A 139 -0.02 -6.56 27.19
N LEU A 140 0.51 -6.41 25.98
CA LEU A 140 -0.14 -6.85 24.76
C LEU A 140 0.12 -8.36 24.55
N ARG A 141 -0.96 -9.12 24.39
CA ARG A 141 -0.91 -10.54 24.04
C ARG A 141 -1.51 -10.78 22.65
N LEU A 142 -0.76 -11.48 21.81
CA LEU A 142 -1.07 -11.76 20.41
C LEU A 142 -1.12 -13.26 20.14
N PRO A 143 -2.23 -13.94 20.47
CA PRO A 143 -2.32 -15.41 20.36
C PRO A 143 -2.04 -15.95 18.95
N PHE A 144 -2.38 -15.18 17.90
CA PHE A 144 -2.13 -15.56 16.51
C PHE A 144 -0.64 -15.50 16.10
N LEU A 145 0.22 -14.94 16.94
CA LEU A 145 1.66 -14.90 16.72
C LEU A 145 2.42 -15.92 17.58
N ASP A 146 1.71 -16.83 18.25
CA ASP A 146 2.35 -17.98 18.86
C ASP A 146 3.14 -18.77 17.83
N LYS A 147 4.38 -19.13 18.18
CA LYS A 147 5.34 -19.77 17.26
C LYS A 147 4.83 -21.09 16.70
N GLU A 148 4.17 -21.91 17.53
CA GLU A 148 3.65 -23.21 17.10
C GLU A 148 2.45 -23.02 16.17
N LEU A 149 1.55 -22.07 16.53
CA LEU A 149 0.41 -21.73 15.69
C LEU A 149 0.84 -21.18 14.34
N VAL A 150 1.81 -20.24 14.29
CA VAL A 150 2.37 -19.71 13.04
C VAL A 150 2.95 -20.84 12.18
N SER A 151 3.79 -21.70 12.78
CA SER A 151 4.37 -22.85 12.08
C SER A 151 3.32 -23.80 11.51
N TYR A 152 2.24 -24.04 12.25
CA TYR A 152 1.14 -24.88 11.81
C TYR A 152 0.32 -24.19 10.71
N ALA A 153 -0.06 -22.96 10.92
CA ALA A 153 -0.89 -22.20 9.99
C ALA A 153 -0.25 -22.05 8.60
N LEU A 154 1.08 -21.83 8.54
CA LEU A 154 1.81 -21.74 7.28
C LEU A 154 1.90 -23.06 6.51
N LYS A 155 1.65 -24.21 7.16
CA LYS A 155 1.57 -25.53 6.51
C LYS A 155 0.17 -25.90 6.03
N ILE A 156 -0.87 -25.15 6.44
CA ILE A 156 -2.24 -25.39 5.97
C ILE A 156 -2.29 -25.18 4.46
N PRO A 157 -2.81 -26.14 3.68
CA PRO A 157 -2.97 -25.97 2.24
C PRO A 157 -3.84 -24.75 1.90
N GLU A 158 -3.45 -24.02 0.87
CA GLU A 158 -4.01 -22.73 0.50
C GLU A 158 -5.52 -22.76 0.26
N GLN A 159 -6.02 -23.87 -0.31
CA GLN A 159 -7.44 -24.09 -0.58
C GLN A 159 -8.34 -24.06 0.67
N TYR A 160 -7.80 -24.24 1.87
CA TYR A 160 -8.55 -24.15 3.12
C TYR A 160 -8.49 -22.74 3.72
N LYS A 161 -7.59 -21.87 3.27
CA LYS A 161 -7.49 -20.49 3.76
C LYS A 161 -8.45 -19.56 3.05
N ILE A 162 -8.61 -19.76 1.73
CA ILE A 162 -9.51 -18.97 0.89
C ILE A 162 -10.41 -19.92 0.11
N VAL A 163 -11.72 -19.77 0.27
CA VAL A 163 -12.74 -20.57 -0.42
C VAL A 163 -13.81 -19.60 -0.94
N ASP A 164 -14.18 -19.70 -2.21
CA ASP A 164 -15.22 -18.86 -2.85
C ASP A 164 -15.05 -17.37 -2.51
N GLU A 165 -13.85 -16.84 -2.71
CA GLU A 165 -13.49 -15.44 -2.41
C GLU A 165 -13.58 -15.05 -0.91
N LYS A 166 -13.95 -15.97 -0.03
CA LYS A 166 -13.98 -15.74 1.41
C LYS A 166 -12.62 -16.05 2.03
N THR A 167 -12.05 -15.09 2.73
CA THR A 167 -10.76 -15.20 3.41
C THR A 167 -10.88 -15.78 4.81
N LYS A 168 -9.77 -16.30 5.37
CA LYS A 168 -9.69 -16.89 6.73
C LYS A 168 -10.67 -18.03 6.97
N MET A 169 -10.94 -18.87 5.96
CA MET A 169 -11.98 -19.90 6.07
C MET A 169 -11.75 -20.86 7.23
N VAL A 170 -10.50 -21.30 7.46
CA VAL A 170 -10.18 -22.15 8.61
C VAL A 170 -10.65 -21.56 9.94
N LEU A 171 -10.41 -20.24 10.17
CA LEU A 171 -10.87 -19.58 11.40
C LEU A 171 -12.40 -19.46 11.48
N ARG A 172 -13.05 -19.25 10.34
CA ARG A 172 -14.50 -19.15 10.26
C ARG A 172 -15.17 -20.49 10.55
N GLU A 173 -14.64 -21.57 10.03
CA GLU A 173 -15.11 -22.95 10.28
C GLU A 173 -14.92 -23.33 11.75
N ILE A 174 -13.76 -23.00 12.34
CA ILE A 174 -13.52 -23.19 13.77
C ILE A 174 -14.55 -22.38 14.58
N ALA A 175 -14.78 -21.12 14.24
CA ALA A 175 -15.77 -20.31 14.93
C ALA A 175 -17.18 -20.92 14.90
N LEU A 176 -17.59 -21.45 13.75
CA LEU A 176 -18.85 -22.17 13.61
C LEU A 176 -18.89 -23.45 14.47
N SER A 177 -17.80 -24.24 14.49
CA SER A 177 -17.70 -25.46 15.29
C SER A 177 -17.70 -25.20 16.81
N GLU A 178 -17.23 -24.02 17.21
CA GLU A 178 -17.27 -23.55 18.61
C GLU A 178 -18.61 -22.88 18.97
N GLY A 179 -19.60 -22.93 18.07
CA GLY A 179 -20.95 -22.43 18.33
C GLY A 179 -21.14 -20.92 18.11
N ILE A 180 -20.19 -20.26 17.45
CA ILE A 180 -20.37 -18.86 17.04
C ILE A 180 -21.41 -18.81 15.91
N PRO A 181 -22.48 -18.02 16.01
CA PRO A 181 -23.49 -17.92 14.98
C PRO A 181 -22.90 -17.51 13.62
N GLU A 182 -23.47 -18.06 12.54
CA GLU A 182 -22.97 -17.86 11.17
C GLU A 182 -22.89 -16.38 10.78
N VAL A 183 -23.84 -15.57 11.19
CA VAL A 183 -23.89 -14.12 10.94
C VAL A 183 -22.62 -13.39 11.42
N PHE A 184 -22.00 -13.87 12.51
CA PHE A 184 -20.75 -13.32 13.04
C PHE A 184 -19.53 -14.01 12.45
N ALA A 185 -19.54 -15.33 12.39
CA ALA A 185 -18.41 -16.12 11.87
C ALA A 185 -18.09 -15.79 10.41
N LEU A 186 -19.09 -15.54 9.57
CA LEU A 186 -18.95 -15.23 8.15
C LEU A 186 -18.96 -13.72 7.83
N ARG A 187 -19.06 -12.85 8.83
CA ARG A 187 -19.10 -11.40 8.64
C ARG A 187 -17.92 -10.90 7.80
N LYS A 188 -18.20 -9.98 6.87
CA LYS A 188 -17.13 -9.29 6.12
C LYS A 188 -16.33 -8.39 7.06
N LYS A 189 -15.00 -8.49 7.00
CA LYS A 189 -14.10 -7.64 7.78
C LYS A 189 -14.18 -6.19 7.31
N VAL A 190 -14.17 -5.26 8.29
CA VAL A 190 -13.96 -3.83 8.09
C VAL A 190 -12.77 -3.43 8.97
N ALA A 191 -11.86 -2.58 8.47
CA ALA A 191 -10.74 -2.11 9.27
C ALA A 191 -11.23 -1.12 10.36
N ALA A 192 -10.61 -1.17 11.55
CA ALA A 192 -11.08 -0.47 12.76
C ALA A 192 -11.31 1.04 12.55
N GLN A 193 -10.40 1.74 11.86
CA GLN A 193 -10.52 3.18 11.60
C GLN A 193 -11.73 3.55 10.70
N TYR A 194 -12.19 2.62 9.87
CA TYR A 194 -13.38 2.83 9.03
C TYR A 194 -14.66 2.41 9.75
N GLY A 195 -14.63 1.29 10.47
CA GLY A 195 -15.76 0.78 11.23
C GLY A 195 -16.15 1.66 12.40
N SER A 196 -15.19 2.28 13.08
CA SER A 196 -15.38 3.29 14.13
C SER A 196 -15.71 4.70 13.61
N ARG A 197 -15.53 4.96 12.29
CA ARG A 197 -15.66 6.27 11.63
C ARG A 197 -14.56 7.30 11.98
N ILE A 198 -13.50 6.92 12.64
CA ILE A 198 -12.39 7.82 12.97
C ILE A 198 -11.72 8.39 11.72
N ASP A 199 -11.57 7.60 10.65
CA ASP A 199 -11.05 8.08 9.36
C ASP A 199 -11.89 9.23 8.78
N ASN A 200 -13.22 9.17 8.94
CA ASN A 200 -14.12 10.24 8.51
C ASN A 200 -13.90 11.54 9.33
N ALA A 201 -13.68 11.41 10.65
CA ALA A 201 -13.41 12.55 11.51
C ALA A 201 -12.07 13.22 11.15
N LEU A 202 -11.01 12.43 10.93
CA LEU A 202 -9.72 12.93 10.43
C LEU A 202 -9.89 13.69 9.11
N GLY A 203 -10.72 13.18 8.19
CA GLY A 203 -11.05 13.85 6.94
C GLY A 203 -11.80 15.18 7.11
N LYS A 204 -12.73 15.27 8.08
CA LYS A 204 -13.44 16.52 8.39
C LYS A 204 -12.50 17.55 9.05
N LEU A 205 -11.68 17.11 10.01
CA LEU A 205 -10.72 17.97 10.69
C LEU A 205 -9.67 18.53 9.72
N SER A 206 -9.11 17.70 8.85
CA SER A 206 -8.15 18.15 7.86
C SER A 206 -8.75 19.18 6.90
N LYS A 207 -9.96 18.93 6.38
CA LYS A 207 -10.67 19.87 5.51
C LYS A 207 -10.99 21.21 6.21
N LYS A 208 -11.39 21.17 7.50
CA LYS A 208 -11.64 22.40 8.29
C LYS A 208 -10.38 23.26 8.40
N ASN A 209 -9.19 22.64 8.38
CA ASN A 209 -7.90 23.33 8.41
C ASN A 209 -7.33 23.64 7.00
N GLY A 210 -8.07 23.39 5.93
CA GLY A 210 -7.60 23.62 4.56
C GLY A 210 -6.49 22.66 4.10
N LEU A 211 -6.37 21.49 4.72
CA LEU A 211 -5.28 20.55 4.53
C LEU A 211 -5.78 19.18 4.02
N THR A 212 -4.88 18.42 3.43
CA THR A 212 -5.07 16.97 3.27
C THR A 212 -4.90 16.27 4.62
N LYS A 213 -5.44 15.03 4.77
CA LYS A 213 -5.23 14.25 6.01
C LYS A 213 -3.74 14.09 6.33
N SER A 214 -2.95 13.80 5.31
CA SER A 214 -1.50 13.63 5.43
C SER A 214 -0.82 14.90 5.97
N ALA A 215 -1.09 16.06 5.36
CA ALA A 215 -0.53 17.34 5.81
C ALA A 215 -1.02 17.71 7.21
N TYR A 216 -2.28 17.41 7.55
CA TYR A 216 -2.82 17.65 8.88
C TYR A 216 -2.13 16.82 9.96
N LEU A 217 -1.91 15.53 9.71
CA LEU A 217 -1.26 14.64 10.67
C LEU A 217 0.23 14.96 10.84
N ARG A 218 0.90 15.42 9.77
CA ARG A 218 2.31 15.83 9.85
C ARG A 218 2.57 16.99 10.83
N GLN A 219 1.58 17.80 11.13
CA GLN A 219 1.71 18.89 12.12
C GLN A 219 2.01 18.36 13.52
N PHE A 220 1.53 17.16 13.86
CA PHE A 220 1.75 16.52 15.17
C PHE A 220 3.09 15.78 15.25
N TYR A 221 3.70 15.47 14.11
CA TYR A 221 5.03 14.86 14.02
C TYR A 221 5.74 15.38 12.76
N PRO A 222 6.42 16.54 12.85
CA PRO A 222 7.04 17.18 11.70
C PRO A 222 8.27 16.45 11.16
N GLN A 223 8.85 15.53 11.93
CA GLN A 223 9.94 14.68 11.47
C GLN A 223 9.45 13.76 10.33
N HIS A 224 10.36 13.46 9.42
CA HIS A 224 10.05 12.48 8.38
C HIS A 224 10.04 11.08 8.97
N ASN A 225 9.11 10.23 8.48
CA ASN A 225 9.07 8.82 8.81
C ASN A 225 10.37 8.18 8.26
N LEU A 226 10.30 7.37 7.22
CA LEU A 226 11.49 6.78 6.61
C LEU A 226 11.93 7.56 5.36
N LYS A 227 13.23 7.59 5.13
CA LYS A 227 13.83 8.07 3.89
C LYS A 227 13.78 6.95 2.85
N LEU A 228 13.10 7.18 1.73
CA LEU A 228 12.88 6.17 0.70
C LEU A 228 13.61 6.49 -0.60
N GLY A 229 14.26 5.48 -1.18
CA GLY A 229 14.67 5.47 -2.57
C GLY A 229 13.56 4.87 -3.44
N VAL A 230 13.28 5.44 -4.59
CA VAL A 230 12.25 4.97 -5.51
C VAL A 230 12.89 4.23 -6.68
N LEU A 231 12.60 2.95 -6.88
CA LEU A 231 12.91 2.24 -8.12
C LEU A 231 12.06 2.86 -9.23
N PHE A 232 12.70 3.62 -10.11
CA PHE A 232 12.04 4.55 -11.00
C PHE A 232 12.26 4.19 -12.47
N SER A 233 11.17 3.90 -13.17
CA SER A 233 11.15 3.51 -14.58
C SER A 233 10.63 4.61 -15.51
N SER A 234 10.38 5.83 -15.02
CA SER A 234 9.73 6.92 -15.74
C SER A 234 8.24 6.70 -16.08
N GLY A 235 7.74 5.50 -15.87
CA GLY A 235 6.36 5.12 -16.14
C GLY A 235 5.37 5.52 -15.05
N LYS A 236 4.09 5.35 -15.37
CA LYS A 236 2.95 5.69 -14.49
C LYS A 236 3.02 4.98 -13.13
N ASP A 237 3.40 3.70 -13.11
CA ASP A 237 3.34 2.85 -11.91
C ASP A 237 4.39 3.24 -10.88
N SER A 238 5.64 3.41 -11.30
CA SER A 238 6.72 3.88 -10.41
C SER A 238 6.47 5.30 -9.89
N THR A 239 5.93 6.18 -10.73
CA THR A 239 5.57 7.55 -10.33
C THR A 239 4.38 7.55 -9.37
N TYR A 240 3.38 6.72 -9.62
CA TYR A 240 2.22 6.60 -8.74
C TYR A 240 2.57 5.97 -7.39
N ALA A 241 3.41 4.95 -7.38
CA ALA A 241 3.93 4.36 -6.14
C ALA A 241 4.67 5.42 -5.30
N ALA A 242 5.53 6.23 -5.92
CA ALA A 242 6.20 7.34 -5.25
C ALA A 242 5.20 8.36 -4.67
N TYR A 243 4.18 8.74 -5.43
CA TYR A 243 3.13 9.65 -4.97
C TYR A 243 2.39 9.10 -3.75
N ILE A 244 1.97 7.83 -3.76
CA ILE A 244 1.29 7.20 -2.62
C ILE A 244 2.16 7.27 -1.37
N MET A 245 3.45 6.95 -1.48
CA MET A 245 4.36 6.96 -0.32
C MET A 245 4.55 8.38 0.21
N GLN A 246 4.67 9.39 -0.67
CA GLN A 246 4.73 10.78 -0.23
C GLN A 246 3.44 11.22 0.48
N GLN A 247 2.26 10.80 -0.03
CA GLN A 247 0.97 11.10 0.61
C GLN A 247 0.80 10.41 1.98
N GLN A 248 1.54 9.34 2.21
CA GLN A 248 1.62 8.66 3.51
C GLN A 248 2.71 9.24 4.43
N ASN A 249 3.25 10.40 4.10
CA ASN A 249 4.27 11.14 4.86
C ASN A 249 5.69 10.56 4.86
N TYR A 250 5.99 9.60 3.98
CA TYR A 250 7.36 9.16 3.79
C TYR A 250 8.18 10.18 3.01
N SER A 251 9.48 10.28 3.32
CA SER A 251 10.40 11.16 2.61
C SER A 251 10.99 10.46 1.41
N LEU A 252 10.73 10.98 0.21
CA LEU A 252 11.39 10.52 -1.01
C LEU A 252 12.77 11.21 -1.09
N SER A 253 13.84 10.44 -1.01
CA SER A 253 15.22 10.96 -0.94
C SER A 253 15.92 10.93 -2.29
N CYS A 254 15.70 9.92 -3.11
CA CYS A 254 16.27 9.80 -4.45
C CYS A 254 15.43 8.89 -5.34
N LEU A 255 15.63 9.02 -6.64
CA LEU A 255 15.18 8.08 -7.66
C LEU A 255 16.35 7.14 -8.01
N ILE A 256 16.06 5.89 -8.31
CA ILE A 256 17.03 4.85 -8.64
C ILE A 256 16.58 4.19 -9.94
N THR A 257 17.39 4.32 -10.98
CA THR A 257 17.05 3.88 -12.34
C THR A 257 18.14 2.97 -12.89
N LEU A 258 17.77 1.77 -13.32
CA LEU A 258 18.68 0.88 -14.04
C LEU A 258 18.53 1.11 -15.53
N LYS A 259 19.66 1.37 -16.22
CA LYS A 259 19.74 1.53 -17.68
C LYS A 259 20.19 0.22 -18.29
N SER A 260 19.27 -0.53 -18.88
CA SER A 260 19.62 -1.78 -19.54
C SER A 260 20.15 -1.55 -20.96
N ALA A 261 21.30 -2.14 -21.25
CA ALA A 261 21.80 -2.22 -22.62
C ALA A 261 21.00 -3.19 -23.49
N ASN A 262 20.30 -4.13 -22.88
CA ASN A 262 19.43 -5.09 -23.54
C ASN A 262 18.01 -4.55 -23.67
N LYS A 263 17.53 -4.40 -24.90
CA LYS A 263 16.17 -3.92 -25.19
C LYS A 263 15.08 -4.91 -24.78
N ASP A 264 15.44 -6.17 -24.56
CA ASP A 264 14.55 -7.25 -24.16
C ASP A 264 14.78 -7.66 -22.68
N SER A 265 15.34 -6.75 -21.87
CA SER A 265 15.52 -6.99 -20.43
C SER A 265 14.16 -7.24 -19.75
N TYR A 266 14.07 -8.32 -19.00
CA TYR A 266 12.84 -8.75 -18.34
C TYR A 266 12.42 -7.86 -17.17
N MET A 267 13.38 -7.18 -16.52
CA MET A 267 13.10 -6.40 -15.31
C MET A 267 13.20 -4.89 -15.50
N PHE A 268 14.10 -4.41 -16.35
CA PHE A 268 14.52 -3.01 -16.36
C PHE A 268 14.58 -2.37 -17.75
N HIS A 269 13.92 -2.97 -18.74
CA HIS A 269 13.80 -2.34 -20.05
C HIS A 269 12.67 -1.31 -20.03
N THR A 270 13.01 -0.05 -20.33
CA THR A 270 12.02 1.01 -20.52
C THR A 270 12.46 1.91 -21.66
N PRO A 271 11.65 2.05 -22.72
CA PRO A 271 11.89 3.04 -23.76
C PRO A 271 11.97 4.44 -23.14
N ALA A 272 12.93 5.23 -23.57
CA ALA A 272 13.13 6.60 -23.11
C ALA A 272 13.56 6.74 -21.62
N ILE A 273 14.19 5.70 -21.03
CA ILE A 273 14.69 5.73 -19.63
C ILE A 273 15.66 6.89 -19.39
N GLU A 274 16.37 7.35 -20.41
CA GLU A 274 17.27 8.49 -20.34
C GLU A 274 16.54 9.79 -19.99
N LEU A 275 15.25 9.87 -20.30
CA LEU A 275 14.41 11.03 -20.00
C LEU A 275 13.96 11.08 -18.53
N ALA A 276 14.23 10.06 -17.74
CA ALA A 276 13.96 10.05 -16.30
C ALA A 276 14.66 11.20 -15.55
N SER A 277 15.78 11.71 -16.09
CA SER A 277 16.46 12.90 -15.54
C SER A 277 15.56 14.15 -15.54
N TYR A 278 14.76 14.35 -16.59
CA TYR A 278 13.83 15.49 -16.65
C TYR A 278 12.71 15.36 -15.61
N GLN A 279 12.23 14.12 -15.37
CA GLN A 279 11.24 13.88 -14.34
C GLN A 279 11.82 14.06 -12.94
N ALA A 280 13.06 13.63 -12.71
CA ALA A 280 13.80 13.87 -11.48
C ALA A 280 13.93 15.37 -11.19
N GLU A 281 14.30 16.17 -12.20
CA GLU A 281 14.34 17.63 -12.09
C GLU A 281 12.96 18.22 -11.82
N ALA A 282 11.93 17.74 -12.52
CA ALA A 282 10.54 18.17 -12.29
C ALA A 282 10.06 17.90 -10.86
N MET A 283 10.47 16.80 -10.25
CA MET A 283 10.20 16.47 -8.85
C MET A 283 11.10 17.25 -7.88
N GLY A 284 12.28 17.69 -8.33
CA GLY A 284 13.35 18.24 -7.49
C GLY A 284 14.01 17.17 -6.63
N LEU A 285 14.16 15.96 -7.15
CA LEU A 285 14.81 14.83 -6.51
C LEU A 285 16.09 14.43 -7.26
N PRO A 286 17.16 14.03 -6.54
CA PRO A 286 18.33 13.43 -7.16
C PRO A 286 17.97 12.08 -7.78
N ILE A 287 18.71 11.68 -8.82
CA ILE A 287 18.56 10.41 -9.51
C ILE A 287 19.89 9.67 -9.62
N ILE A 288 19.89 8.40 -9.27
CA ILE A 288 20.99 7.47 -9.50
C ILE A 288 20.69 6.70 -10.78
N PHE A 289 21.60 6.74 -11.72
CA PHE A 289 21.60 5.84 -12.87
C PHE A 289 22.65 4.74 -12.66
N GLN A 290 22.25 3.50 -12.86
CA GLN A 290 23.10 2.32 -12.84
C GLN A 290 22.96 1.59 -14.16
N ASP A 291 24.07 1.46 -14.90
CA ASP A 291 24.09 0.68 -16.13
C ASP A 291 24.04 -0.82 -15.82
N THR A 292 23.33 -1.59 -16.67
CA THR A 292 23.27 -3.05 -16.61
C THR A 292 23.34 -3.65 -18.01
N GLU A 293 23.96 -4.82 -18.12
CA GLU A 293 23.98 -5.56 -19.38
C GLU A 293 22.59 -6.14 -19.76
N GLY A 294 21.63 -6.11 -18.84
CA GLY A 294 20.28 -6.65 -19.08
C GLY A 294 20.25 -8.17 -19.18
N LYS A 295 21.21 -8.86 -18.56
CA LYS A 295 21.22 -10.32 -18.46
C LYS A 295 20.52 -10.77 -17.19
N LYS A 296 19.59 -11.71 -17.35
CA LYS A 296 18.83 -12.30 -16.25
C LYS A 296 19.79 -12.72 -15.11
N GLU A 297 19.40 -12.43 -13.86
CA GLU A 297 20.14 -12.60 -12.60
C GLU A 297 21.32 -11.61 -12.42
N LYS A 298 22.10 -11.25 -13.46
CA LYS A 298 23.16 -10.22 -13.35
C LYS A 298 22.61 -8.82 -13.08
N GLU A 299 21.39 -8.51 -13.56
CA GLU A 299 20.68 -7.26 -13.27
C GLU A 299 20.46 -7.06 -11.76
N LEU A 300 20.44 -8.14 -10.99
CA LEU A 300 20.27 -8.09 -9.53
C LEU A 300 21.55 -7.60 -8.84
N ASP A 301 22.72 -7.97 -9.35
CA ASP A 301 24.00 -7.49 -8.83
C ASP A 301 24.12 -5.97 -9.06
N ASP A 302 23.70 -5.51 -10.25
CA ASP A 302 23.66 -4.08 -10.58
C ASP A 302 22.64 -3.32 -9.71
N LEU A 303 21.50 -3.93 -9.40
CA LEU A 303 20.52 -3.37 -8.47
C LEU A 303 21.12 -3.24 -7.05
N ILE A 304 21.86 -4.26 -6.58
CA ILE A 304 22.54 -4.22 -5.27
C ILE A 304 23.51 -3.03 -5.22
N ILE A 305 24.29 -2.82 -6.30
CA ILE A 305 25.23 -1.68 -6.39
C ILE A 305 24.46 -0.35 -6.28
N ALA A 306 23.38 -0.20 -7.05
CA ALA A 306 22.57 1.02 -7.04
C ALA A 306 21.96 1.30 -5.66
N LEU A 307 21.44 0.26 -4.98
CA LEU A 307 20.84 0.38 -3.65
C LEU A 307 21.88 0.70 -2.56
N LYS A 308 23.07 0.11 -2.62
CA LYS A 308 24.19 0.45 -1.73
C LYS A 308 24.57 1.91 -1.87
N LYS A 309 24.73 2.38 -3.13
CA LYS A 309 25.02 3.78 -3.43
C LYS A 309 23.92 4.70 -2.88
N ALA A 310 22.64 4.37 -3.09
CA ALA A 310 21.53 5.15 -2.55
C ALA A 310 21.53 5.19 -1.02
N LYS A 311 21.88 4.08 -0.36
CA LYS A 311 21.99 3.99 1.10
C LYS A 311 23.15 4.86 1.63
N GLU A 312 24.30 4.86 0.95
CA GLU A 312 25.46 5.64 1.34
C GLU A 312 25.29 7.14 1.09
N GLU A 313 24.81 7.54 -0.10
CA GLU A 313 24.72 8.95 -0.50
C GLU A 313 23.48 9.65 0.06
N PHE A 314 22.33 8.97 0.12
CA PHE A 314 21.03 9.56 0.48
C PHE A 314 20.45 9.00 1.78
N GLN A 315 21.18 8.07 2.42
CA GLN A 315 20.78 7.48 3.71
C GLN A 315 19.35 6.89 3.66
N ILE A 316 19.01 6.23 2.57
CA ILE A 316 17.71 5.59 2.46
C ILE A 316 17.57 4.44 3.46
N GLU A 317 16.38 4.30 4.02
CA GLU A 317 15.99 3.27 4.99
C GLU A 317 15.03 2.26 4.35
N GLY A 318 14.49 2.61 3.18
CA GLY A 318 13.59 1.74 2.43
C GLY A 318 13.55 2.05 0.94
N VAL A 319 12.92 1.16 0.21
CA VAL A 319 12.80 1.18 -1.25
C VAL A 319 11.32 1.10 -1.65
N VAL A 320 10.93 1.95 -2.58
CA VAL A 320 9.59 1.93 -3.19
C VAL A 320 9.66 1.28 -4.55
N THR A 321 8.75 0.37 -4.84
CA THR A 321 8.62 -0.26 -6.16
C THR A 321 7.20 -0.10 -6.71
N GLY A 322 7.10 0.12 -8.01
CA GLY A 322 5.85 0.17 -8.77
C GLY A 322 5.30 -1.21 -9.16
N ALA A 323 5.88 -2.32 -8.67
CA ALA A 323 5.41 -3.66 -9.03
C ALA A 323 3.95 -3.89 -8.64
N ILE A 324 3.14 -4.36 -9.60
CA ILE A 324 1.70 -4.60 -9.41
C ILE A 324 1.41 -6.10 -9.25
N PHE A 325 1.92 -6.95 -10.14
CA PHE A 325 1.61 -8.39 -10.16
C PHE A 325 2.82 -9.32 -10.31
N SER A 326 4.00 -8.80 -10.65
CA SER A 326 5.18 -9.63 -10.90
C SER A 326 5.80 -10.16 -9.61
N THR A 327 5.34 -11.33 -9.17
CA THR A 327 5.91 -12.07 -8.02
C THR A 327 7.41 -12.34 -8.22
N TYR A 328 7.84 -12.56 -9.47
CA TYR A 328 9.25 -12.77 -9.81
C TYR A 328 10.12 -11.56 -9.45
N GLN A 329 9.70 -10.37 -9.88
CA GLN A 329 10.42 -9.11 -9.60
C GLN A 329 10.38 -8.81 -8.10
N ARG A 330 9.21 -8.86 -7.49
CA ARG A 330 9.01 -8.52 -6.08
C ARG A 330 9.89 -9.38 -5.15
N ASN A 331 9.85 -10.70 -5.29
CA ASN A 331 10.57 -11.59 -4.38
C ASN A 331 12.09 -11.36 -4.42
N ARG A 332 12.63 -11.02 -5.59
CA ARG A 332 14.05 -10.72 -5.76
C ARG A 332 14.43 -9.40 -5.12
N ILE A 333 13.66 -8.36 -5.39
CA ILE A 333 13.88 -7.04 -4.79
C ILE A 333 13.71 -7.12 -3.27
N GLU A 334 12.71 -7.85 -2.78
CA GLU A 334 12.47 -8.07 -1.36
C GLU A 334 13.69 -8.72 -0.68
N LYS A 335 14.22 -9.79 -1.26
CA LYS A 335 15.42 -10.47 -0.74
C LYS A 335 16.64 -9.53 -0.70
N ILE A 336 16.88 -8.77 -1.77
CA ILE A 336 17.99 -7.81 -1.82
C ILE A 336 17.82 -6.74 -0.75
N CYS A 337 16.61 -6.23 -0.58
CA CYS A 337 16.34 -5.23 0.45
C CYS A 337 16.57 -5.80 1.86
N ASP A 338 16.14 -7.02 2.14
CA ASP A 338 16.37 -7.70 3.42
C ASP A 338 17.88 -7.89 3.69
N ASP A 339 18.65 -8.34 2.69
CA ASP A 339 20.10 -8.52 2.79
C ASP A 339 20.85 -7.20 3.03
N LEU A 340 20.30 -6.08 2.55
CA LEU A 340 20.86 -4.73 2.74
C LEU A 340 20.31 -4.02 3.99
N GLY A 341 19.39 -4.63 4.72
CA GLY A 341 18.69 -4.00 5.86
C GLY A 341 17.84 -2.81 5.42
N LEU A 342 17.22 -2.88 4.24
CA LEU A 342 16.29 -1.89 3.70
C LEU A 342 14.86 -2.42 3.76
N LYS A 343 13.91 -1.56 4.10
CA LYS A 343 12.48 -1.88 4.03
C LYS A 343 12.00 -1.79 2.59
N ILE A 344 10.97 -2.59 2.22
CA ILE A 344 10.40 -2.53 0.89
C ILE A 344 8.93 -2.14 0.94
N PHE A 345 8.52 -1.24 0.05
CA PHE A 345 7.17 -0.74 -0.11
C PHE A 345 6.68 -0.99 -1.53
N SER A 346 5.59 -1.72 -1.66
CA SER A 346 4.93 -2.02 -2.94
C SER A 346 3.46 -1.56 -2.86
N PRO A 347 3.17 -0.25 -2.89
CA PRO A 347 1.83 0.26 -2.61
C PRO A 347 0.79 -0.12 -3.67
N LEU A 348 1.22 -0.55 -4.86
CA LEU A 348 0.35 -0.97 -5.95
C LEU A 348 0.15 -2.49 -5.99
N TRP A 349 0.75 -3.25 -5.08
CA TRP A 349 0.71 -4.71 -5.11
C TRP A 349 -0.72 -5.26 -5.11
N HIS A 350 -1.07 -6.02 -6.15
CA HIS A 350 -2.41 -6.55 -6.43
C HIS A 350 -3.52 -5.51 -6.60
N LYS A 351 -3.17 -4.27 -6.94
CA LYS A 351 -4.17 -3.24 -7.27
C LYS A 351 -4.85 -3.59 -8.60
N PRO A 352 -6.19 -3.55 -8.68
CA PRO A 352 -6.88 -3.75 -9.95
C PRO A 352 -6.47 -2.67 -10.97
N GLN A 353 -6.03 -3.07 -12.14
CA GLN A 353 -5.49 -2.18 -13.17
C GLN A 353 -6.48 -1.10 -13.63
N GLU A 354 -7.75 -1.46 -13.79
CA GLU A 354 -8.78 -0.48 -14.15
C GLU A 354 -8.91 0.61 -13.09
N LYS A 355 -8.92 0.20 -11.81
CA LYS A 355 -9.00 1.12 -10.69
C LYS A 355 -7.75 2.00 -10.59
N GLU A 356 -6.60 1.44 -10.87
CA GLU A 356 -5.34 2.19 -10.91
C GLU A 356 -5.39 3.28 -11.98
N MET A 357 -5.80 2.95 -13.21
CA MET A 357 -5.92 3.90 -14.30
C MET A 357 -6.95 5.00 -14.00
N GLU A 358 -8.09 4.64 -13.41
CA GLU A 358 -9.11 5.61 -12.97
C GLU A 358 -8.55 6.57 -11.92
N GLU A 359 -7.84 6.06 -10.91
CA GLU A 359 -7.25 6.88 -9.86
C GLU A 359 -6.16 7.81 -10.41
N LEU A 360 -5.31 7.34 -11.32
CA LEU A 360 -4.30 8.17 -11.98
C LEU A 360 -4.93 9.38 -12.67
N LEU A 361 -5.97 9.16 -13.47
CA LEU A 361 -6.67 10.23 -14.18
C LEU A 361 -7.38 11.18 -13.20
N GLN A 362 -8.03 10.65 -12.16
CA GLN A 362 -8.71 11.45 -11.13
C GLN A 362 -7.73 12.32 -10.31
N LEU A 363 -6.52 11.85 -10.10
CA LEU A 363 -5.45 12.57 -9.40
C LEU A 363 -4.73 13.58 -10.29
N GLY A 364 -5.09 13.67 -11.57
CA GLY A 364 -4.51 14.61 -12.52
C GLY A 364 -3.14 14.18 -13.06
N PHE A 365 -2.83 12.87 -13.02
CA PHE A 365 -1.67 12.36 -13.74
C PHE A 365 -1.89 12.50 -15.25
N LYS A 366 -0.88 13.04 -15.93
CA LYS A 366 -0.79 13.12 -17.38
C LYS A 366 0.35 12.23 -17.85
N PHE A 367 0.04 11.32 -18.72
CA PHE A 367 1.00 10.39 -19.26
C PHE A 367 0.65 10.00 -20.70
N ILE A 368 1.64 9.58 -21.42
CA ILE A 368 1.52 9.09 -22.80
C ILE A 368 2.03 7.64 -22.88
N PHE A 369 1.64 6.91 -23.91
CA PHE A 369 2.30 5.66 -24.25
C PHE A 369 3.48 5.91 -25.18
N THR A 370 4.66 5.39 -24.75
CA THR A 370 5.91 5.44 -25.51
C THR A 370 6.19 4.19 -26.31
N ALA A 371 5.57 3.07 -25.94
CA ALA A 371 5.53 1.86 -26.73
C ALA A 371 4.18 1.18 -26.62
N ILE A 372 3.81 0.47 -27.68
CA ILE A 372 2.64 -0.40 -27.74
C ILE A 372 3.02 -1.72 -28.42
N ALA A 373 2.49 -2.85 -27.91
CA ALA A 373 2.72 -4.20 -28.46
C ALA A 373 1.53 -5.12 -28.13
N GLY A 374 0.30 -4.74 -28.49
CA GLY A 374 -0.88 -5.51 -28.16
C GLY A 374 -1.98 -5.43 -29.20
N ASP A 375 -2.66 -6.56 -29.43
CA ASP A 375 -3.78 -6.61 -30.37
C ASP A 375 -4.92 -5.68 -29.92
N GLY A 376 -5.42 -4.87 -30.85
CA GLY A 376 -6.41 -3.83 -30.61
C GLY A 376 -5.83 -2.43 -30.36
N LEU A 377 -4.53 -2.33 -30.04
CA LEU A 377 -3.81 -1.04 -30.01
C LEU A 377 -3.43 -0.62 -31.44
N ASN A 378 -3.19 0.67 -31.63
CA ASN A 378 -2.77 1.20 -32.89
C ASN A 378 -1.98 2.53 -32.72
N LYS A 379 -1.48 3.05 -33.83
CA LYS A 379 -0.66 4.28 -33.87
C LYS A 379 -1.28 5.49 -33.14
N SER A 380 -2.60 5.56 -32.98
CA SER A 380 -3.26 6.70 -32.32
C SER A 380 -2.99 6.78 -30.82
N PHE A 381 -2.70 5.65 -30.17
CA PHE A 381 -2.36 5.60 -28.76
C PHE A 381 -0.94 6.11 -28.45
N LEU A 382 -0.02 6.05 -29.42
CA LEU A 382 1.36 6.50 -29.21
C LEU A 382 1.44 8.04 -29.12
N GLY A 383 2.10 8.55 -28.09
CA GLY A 383 2.42 9.97 -27.91
C GLY A 383 1.21 10.88 -27.73
N LYS A 384 0.05 10.32 -27.44
CA LYS A 384 -1.16 11.03 -27.04
C LYS A 384 -1.26 10.98 -25.51
N GLU A 385 -1.63 12.09 -24.87
CA GLU A 385 -2.02 12.08 -23.45
C GLU A 385 -3.29 11.22 -23.29
N ILE A 386 -3.22 10.24 -22.39
CA ILE A 386 -4.29 9.28 -22.14
C ILE A 386 -5.35 9.92 -21.27
N ASP A 387 -6.60 9.80 -21.70
CA ASP A 387 -7.78 10.38 -21.05
C ASP A 387 -8.84 9.30 -20.71
N ASN A 388 -9.97 9.75 -20.15
CA ASN A 388 -11.07 8.84 -19.77
C ASN A 388 -11.68 8.13 -20.99
N ASP A 389 -11.73 8.78 -22.17
CA ASP A 389 -12.25 8.14 -23.39
C ASP A 389 -11.33 7.04 -23.88
N ASP A 390 -10.00 7.22 -23.74
CA ASP A 390 -9.03 6.19 -24.05
C ASP A 390 -9.10 5.03 -23.04
N LEU A 391 -9.33 5.31 -21.76
CA LEU A 391 -9.56 4.25 -20.78
C LEU A 391 -10.80 3.41 -21.12
N VAL A 392 -11.88 4.03 -21.58
CA VAL A 392 -13.07 3.29 -22.07
C VAL A 392 -12.73 2.41 -23.28
N LYS A 393 -11.90 2.89 -24.21
CA LYS A 393 -11.41 2.08 -25.35
C LYS A 393 -10.55 0.91 -24.89
N LEU A 394 -9.60 1.13 -23.97
CA LEU A 394 -8.74 0.08 -23.40
C LEU A 394 -9.56 -1.00 -22.70
N LYS A 395 -10.59 -0.63 -21.92
CA LYS A 395 -11.52 -1.59 -21.31
C LYS A 395 -12.27 -2.43 -22.34
N LYS A 396 -12.69 -1.84 -23.46
CA LYS A 396 -13.33 -2.59 -24.56
C LYS A 396 -12.36 -3.54 -25.24
N ILE A 397 -11.10 -3.15 -25.43
CA ILE A 397 -10.05 -4.01 -25.98
C ILE A 397 -9.75 -5.15 -25.00
N ASN A 398 -9.64 -4.87 -23.70
CA ASN A 398 -9.50 -5.89 -22.66
C ASN A 398 -10.61 -6.93 -22.74
N ALA A 399 -11.87 -6.51 -22.78
CA ALA A 399 -13.02 -7.41 -22.85
C ALA A 399 -13.03 -8.29 -24.12
N LYS A 400 -12.42 -7.83 -25.21
CA LYS A 400 -12.35 -8.56 -26.48
C LYS A 400 -11.13 -9.47 -26.60
N ASN A 401 -9.96 -8.96 -26.23
CA ASN A 401 -8.67 -9.57 -26.57
C ASN A 401 -7.85 -9.94 -25.32
N GLY A 402 -8.34 -9.65 -24.10
CA GLY A 402 -7.60 -9.89 -22.85
C GLY A 402 -6.43 -8.93 -22.61
N LEU A 403 -6.34 -7.81 -23.34
CA LEU A 403 -5.30 -6.79 -23.17
C LEU A 403 -5.29 -6.27 -21.73
N HIS A 404 -4.15 -6.21 -21.06
CA HIS A 404 -4.05 -5.62 -19.75
C HIS A 404 -4.23 -4.10 -19.80
N VAL A 405 -5.28 -3.57 -19.15
CA VAL A 405 -5.63 -2.14 -19.22
C VAL A 405 -4.52 -1.23 -18.71
N GLY A 406 -3.74 -1.70 -17.74
CA GLY A 406 -2.57 -1.01 -17.18
C GLY A 406 -1.25 -1.30 -17.88
N GLY A 407 -1.20 -2.25 -18.86
CA GLY A 407 0.02 -2.60 -19.58
C GLY A 407 0.97 -3.56 -18.87
N GLU A 408 0.53 -4.27 -17.84
CA GLU A 408 1.35 -5.21 -17.05
C GLU A 408 1.88 -6.41 -17.83
N GLY A 409 1.27 -6.76 -18.94
CA GLY A 409 1.73 -7.81 -19.84
C GLY A 409 2.82 -7.35 -20.84
N GLY A 410 3.28 -6.11 -20.72
CA GLY A 410 4.24 -5.52 -21.65
C GLY A 410 3.59 -4.95 -22.92
N GLU A 411 2.25 -4.87 -22.94
CA GLU A 411 1.53 -4.36 -24.10
C GLU A 411 1.67 -2.84 -24.30
N MET A 412 2.02 -2.12 -23.21
CA MET A 412 2.18 -0.66 -23.26
C MET A 412 3.26 -0.22 -22.28
N GLU A 413 4.13 0.68 -22.75
CA GLU A 413 5.05 1.43 -21.89
C GLU A 413 4.59 2.87 -21.78
N SER A 414 4.63 3.42 -20.58
CA SER A 414 4.14 4.77 -20.31
C SER A 414 5.27 5.73 -19.90
N PHE A 415 5.06 7.02 -20.16
CA PHE A 415 5.92 8.12 -19.72
C PHE A 415 5.06 9.24 -19.14
N VAL A 416 5.32 9.59 -17.87
CA VAL A 416 4.57 10.64 -17.16
C VAL A 416 5.10 12.01 -17.54
N THR A 417 4.22 12.89 -18.03
CA THR A 417 4.53 14.27 -18.44
C THR A 417 4.15 15.27 -17.38
N ASP A 418 3.16 14.96 -16.53
CA ASP A 418 2.78 15.78 -15.38
C ASP A 418 2.07 14.94 -14.31
N CYS A 419 2.29 15.28 -13.04
CA CYS A 419 1.58 14.70 -11.91
C CYS A 419 1.71 15.60 -10.66
N PRO A 420 0.99 15.29 -9.57
CA PRO A 420 1.07 16.09 -8.33
C PRO A 420 2.46 16.13 -7.67
N LEU A 421 3.37 15.18 -7.99
CA LEU A 421 4.76 15.20 -7.50
C LEU A 421 5.63 16.22 -8.22
N PHE A 422 5.29 16.59 -9.45
CA PHE A 422 6.10 17.47 -10.28
C PHE A 422 5.90 18.93 -9.89
N LYS A 423 6.98 19.67 -9.74
CA LYS A 423 6.99 21.13 -9.57
C LYS A 423 6.89 21.84 -10.92
N LYS A 424 7.42 21.22 -11.99
CA LYS A 424 7.37 21.66 -13.37
C LYS A 424 6.75 20.55 -14.21
N LYS A 425 6.07 20.90 -15.31
CA LYS A 425 5.55 19.90 -16.26
C LYS A 425 6.53 19.67 -17.40
N LEU A 426 6.51 18.49 -17.98
CA LEU A 426 7.28 18.12 -19.15
C LEU A 426 6.46 18.37 -20.40
N VAL A 427 7.05 19.05 -21.39
CA VAL A 427 6.45 19.26 -22.71
C VAL A 427 7.31 18.57 -23.76
N ILE A 428 6.71 17.62 -24.48
CA ILE A 428 7.35 16.94 -25.59
C ILE A 428 7.18 17.83 -26.83
N GLU A 429 8.27 18.42 -27.30
CA GLU A 429 8.27 19.37 -28.42
C GLU A 429 8.40 18.70 -29.77
N ASP A 430 9.15 17.59 -29.85
CA ASP A 430 9.35 16.83 -31.09
C ASP A 430 9.47 15.34 -30.82
N PHE A 431 8.78 14.55 -31.62
CA PHE A 431 8.80 13.11 -31.56
C PHE A 431 8.45 12.46 -32.91
N GLU A 432 8.84 11.21 -33.05
CA GLU A 432 8.54 10.37 -34.19
C GLU A 432 7.85 9.08 -33.78
N LYS A 433 6.76 8.72 -34.48
CA LYS A 433 6.05 7.43 -34.27
C LYS A 433 6.57 6.40 -35.25
N VAL A 434 7.27 5.41 -34.72
CA VAL A 434 7.84 4.30 -35.51
C VAL A 434 6.98 3.07 -35.30
N MET A 435 6.28 2.63 -36.33
CA MET A 435 5.46 1.41 -36.30
C MET A 435 6.26 0.25 -36.90
N GLU A 436 6.25 -0.89 -36.26
CA GLU A 436 6.80 -2.16 -36.74
C GLU A 436 5.72 -2.95 -37.49
N ASN A 437 4.48 -2.86 -37.03
CA ASN A 437 3.28 -3.43 -37.66
C ASN A 437 2.03 -2.61 -37.24
N SER A 438 0.81 -3.13 -37.49
CA SER A 438 -0.43 -2.40 -37.20
C SER A 438 -0.70 -2.14 -35.72
N PHE A 439 -0.13 -2.94 -34.83
CA PHE A 439 -0.40 -2.92 -33.37
C PHE A 439 0.87 -2.88 -32.51
N THR A 440 2.05 -2.85 -33.14
CA THR A 440 3.34 -2.74 -32.44
C THR A 440 4.08 -1.51 -32.94
N GLY A 441 4.53 -0.67 -32.01
CA GLY A 441 5.27 0.52 -32.35
C GLY A 441 5.80 1.25 -31.12
N ARG A 442 6.67 2.22 -31.37
CA ARG A 442 7.31 3.01 -30.32
C ARG A 442 7.37 4.49 -30.69
N LEU A 443 7.44 5.31 -29.66
CA LEU A 443 7.65 6.75 -29.76
C LEU A 443 9.14 7.07 -29.60
N LYS A 444 9.71 7.76 -30.55
CA LYS A 444 11.08 8.28 -30.43
C LYS A 444 10.98 9.76 -30.09
N ILE A 445 11.14 10.09 -28.82
CA ILE A 445 11.15 11.48 -28.34
C ILE A 445 12.48 12.10 -28.72
N LYS A 446 12.46 13.22 -29.45
CA LYS A 446 13.62 13.94 -29.94
C LYS A 446 13.93 15.17 -29.10
N LYS A 447 12.90 15.82 -28.59
CA LYS A 447 13.06 17.05 -27.81
C LYS A 447 12.00 17.14 -26.72
N ILE A 448 12.43 17.46 -25.50
CA ILE A 448 11.60 17.66 -24.34
C ILE A 448 12.08 18.90 -23.58
N SER A 449 11.17 19.63 -22.96
CA SER A 449 11.47 20.77 -22.10
C SER A 449 10.70 20.73 -20.81
N LEU A 450 11.17 21.43 -19.81
CA LEU A 450 10.51 21.67 -18.54
C LEU A 450 9.88 23.07 -18.55
N VAL A 451 8.62 23.14 -18.15
CA VAL A 451 7.85 24.37 -18.10
C VAL A 451 7.23 24.52 -16.72
N GLU A 452 7.20 25.74 -16.19
CA GLU A 452 6.52 26.04 -14.92
C GLU A 452 5.03 25.70 -15.02
N LYS A 453 4.43 25.32 -13.88
CA LYS A 453 3.00 24.97 -13.78
C LYS A 453 2.13 26.19 -13.63
#